data_c10614471008df8c107bfccc44081fa7
#
_entry.id   c10614471008df8c107bfccc44081fa7
#
_cell.length_a   1.000
_cell.length_b   1.000
_cell.length_c   1.000
_cell.angle_alpha   90.00
_cell.angle_beta   90.00
_cell.angle_gamma   90.00
#
_symmetry.space_group_name_H-M   'P 1'
#
loop_
_entity.id
_entity.type
_entity.pdbx_description
1 polymer ?
#
loop_
_entity_poly.entity_id
_entity_poly.type
_entity_poly.pdbx_seq_one_letter_code
_entity_poly.pdbx_strand_id
1 'polypeptide(L)'
;MRGWLALLRPGDWLLALVALLVCVLSFPLAWRGGAAEKAVIRRGGELFAELPLSRNRRIEVPGPLGTTTISIDRQRARVLSDPGVHQYCVRQGWLARPGEIAICVPNQVSLQIKGRSEPYDSLSY
;
A
#
# COMPACT_ATOMS: atom_id res chain seq x y z
N MET A 1 -28.94 34.73 7.36
CA MET A 1 -28.45 33.42 7.77
C MET A 1 -29.16 32.81 8.95
N ARG A 2 -29.54 33.61 9.92
CA ARG A 2 -30.25 33.07 11.09
C ARG A 2 -31.65 32.55 10.77
N GLY A 3 -32.28 33.05 9.70
CA GLY A 3 -33.60 32.58 9.27
C GLY A 3 -33.63 31.15 8.76
N TRP A 4 -32.53 30.64 8.32
CA TRP A 4 -32.39 29.24 7.88
C TRP A 4 -32.56 28.27 9.04
N LEU A 5 -31.89 28.61 10.15
CA LEU A 5 -31.88 27.75 11.32
C LEU A 5 -33.27 27.69 11.97
N ALA A 6 -34.05 28.77 11.84
CA ALA A 6 -35.41 28.81 12.36
C ALA A 6 -36.39 27.93 11.59
N LEU A 7 -36.07 27.60 10.33
CA LEU A 7 -36.88 26.72 9.51
C LEU A 7 -36.62 25.24 9.77
N LEU A 8 -35.53 24.92 10.45
CA LEU A 8 -35.14 23.54 10.74
C LEU A 8 -35.91 23.04 11.97
N ARG A 9 -36.56 21.93 11.81
CA ARG A 9 -37.24 21.25 12.91
C ARG A 9 -36.22 20.41 13.70
N PRO A 10 -36.53 20.07 14.98
CA PRO A 10 -35.63 19.23 15.78
C PRO A 10 -35.30 17.89 15.11
N GLY A 11 -36.24 17.32 14.34
CA GLY A 11 -36.01 16.09 13.59
C GLY A 11 -34.97 16.24 12.49
N ASP A 12 -34.87 17.42 11.88
CA ASP A 12 -33.87 17.69 10.83
C ASP A 12 -32.48 17.69 11.41
N TRP A 13 -32.31 18.19 12.62
CA TRP A 13 -31.03 18.17 13.33
C TRP A 13 -30.63 16.74 13.69
N LEU A 14 -31.60 15.93 14.12
CA LEU A 14 -31.35 14.53 14.40
C LEU A 14 -30.91 13.79 13.14
N LEU A 15 -31.60 14.05 12.03
CA LEU A 15 -31.27 13.45 10.75
C LEU A 15 -29.87 13.84 10.30
N ALA A 16 -29.52 15.13 10.43
CA ALA A 16 -28.19 15.62 10.08
C ALA A 16 -27.10 14.98 10.92
N LEU A 17 -27.34 14.82 12.23
CA LEU A 17 -26.40 14.19 13.12
C LEU A 17 -26.19 12.72 12.79
N VAL A 18 -27.28 12.00 12.48
CA VAL A 18 -27.21 10.58 12.09
C VAL A 18 -26.45 10.45 10.77
N ALA A 19 -26.73 11.31 9.79
CA ALA A 19 -26.04 11.30 8.52
C ALA A 19 -24.54 11.57 8.69
N LEU A 20 -24.19 12.55 9.53
CA LEU A 20 -22.80 12.85 9.83
C LEU A 20 -22.11 11.68 10.51
N LEU A 21 -22.79 11.05 11.46
CA LEU A 21 -22.25 9.91 12.18
C LEU A 21 -21.98 8.75 11.22
N VAL A 22 -22.93 8.45 10.32
CA VAL A 22 -22.76 7.41 9.31
C VAL A 22 -21.58 7.71 8.39
N CYS A 23 -21.46 8.96 7.95
CA CYS A 23 -20.32 9.36 7.11
C CYS A 23 -18.99 9.20 7.83
N VAL A 24 -18.90 9.64 9.09
CA VAL A 24 -17.67 9.54 9.88
C VAL A 24 -17.30 8.09 10.14
N LEU A 25 -18.28 7.24 10.42
CA LEU A 25 -18.02 5.82 10.68
C LEU A 25 -17.70 5.04 9.41
N SER A 26 -18.27 5.43 8.28
CA SER A 26 -18.01 4.75 7.02
C SER A 26 -16.69 5.18 6.37
N PHE A 27 -16.18 6.35 6.71
CA PHE A 27 -14.96 6.88 6.13
C PHE A 27 -13.75 5.93 6.32
N PRO A 28 -13.41 5.49 7.54
CA PRO A 28 -12.30 4.55 7.71
C PRO A 28 -12.56 3.19 7.07
N LEU A 29 -13.82 2.76 6.97
CA LEU A 29 -14.16 1.50 6.31
C LEU A 29 -13.95 1.60 4.80
N ALA A 30 -14.26 2.74 4.19
CA ALA A 30 -14.05 2.97 2.77
C ALA A 30 -12.56 3.08 2.43
N TRP A 31 -11.77 3.64 3.35
CA TRP A 31 -10.33 3.82 3.15
C TRP A 31 -9.50 2.63 3.61
N ARG A 32 -10.11 1.64 4.22
CA ARG A 32 -9.40 0.40 4.51
C ARG A 32 -9.18 -0.35 3.21
N GLY A 33 -8.01 -0.15 2.62
CA GLY A 33 -7.59 -0.91 1.44
C GLY A 33 -7.24 -2.35 1.77
N GLY A 34 -7.74 -2.87 2.88
CA GLY A 34 -7.34 -4.18 3.38
C GLY A 34 -6.00 -4.14 4.10
N ALA A 35 -5.70 -5.17 4.86
CA ALA A 35 -4.39 -5.32 5.48
C ALA A 35 -3.38 -5.75 4.43
N ALA A 36 -2.16 -5.25 4.51
CA ALA A 36 -1.07 -5.72 3.68
C ALA A 36 -0.80 -7.19 4.01
N GLU A 37 -0.72 -8.04 3.00
CA GLU A 37 -0.58 -9.48 3.21
C GLU A 37 0.71 -10.01 2.63
N LYS A 38 1.10 -9.55 1.44
CA LYS A 38 2.25 -10.09 0.75
C LYS A 38 3.06 -9.03 0.03
N ALA A 39 4.33 -9.33 -0.17
CA ALA A 39 5.23 -8.55 -1.00
C ALA A 39 5.43 -9.28 -2.32
N VAL A 40 5.20 -8.58 -3.42
CA VAL A 40 5.41 -9.10 -4.76
C VAL A 40 6.68 -8.49 -5.32
N ILE A 41 7.62 -9.34 -5.69
CA ILE A 41 8.92 -8.92 -6.21
C ILE A 41 8.97 -9.30 -7.68
N ARG A 42 9.22 -8.32 -8.52
CA ARG A 42 9.36 -8.50 -9.96
C ARG A 42 10.75 -8.12 -10.42
N ARG A 43 11.25 -8.82 -11.39
CA ARG A 43 12.54 -8.55 -12.00
C ARG A 43 12.37 -8.54 -13.51
N GLY A 44 12.72 -7.41 -14.12
CA GLY A 44 12.56 -7.23 -15.55
C GLY A 44 11.12 -7.36 -16.05
N GLY A 45 10.14 -6.99 -15.21
CA GLY A 45 8.73 -7.09 -15.56
C GLY A 45 8.11 -8.46 -15.29
N GLU A 46 8.91 -9.45 -14.93
CA GLU A 46 8.42 -10.79 -14.62
C GLU A 46 8.37 -11.03 -13.11
N LEU A 47 7.43 -11.85 -12.68
CA LEU A 47 7.31 -12.19 -11.27
C LEU A 47 8.52 -13.02 -10.83
N PHE A 48 9.27 -12.50 -9.86
CA PHE A 48 10.40 -13.18 -9.27
C PHE A 48 9.98 -14.00 -8.04
N ALA A 49 9.24 -13.38 -7.12
CA ALA A 49 8.78 -14.04 -5.90
C ALA A 49 7.59 -13.33 -5.30
N GLU A 50 6.74 -14.08 -4.61
CA GLU A 50 5.71 -13.55 -3.74
C GLU A 50 5.98 -14.07 -2.33
N LEU A 51 6.12 -13.16 -1.37
CA LEU A 51 6.48 -13.53 -0.01
C LEU A 51 5.42 -13.01 0.96
N PRO A 52 4.99 -13.83 1.92
CA PRO A 52 4.08 -13.36 2.95
C PRO A 52 4.79 -12.37 3.87
N LEU A 53 4.09 -11.29 4.22
CA LEU A 53 4.61 -10.29 5.15
C LEU A 53 4.60 -10.76 6.60
N SER A 54 3.95 -11.89 6.86
CA SER A 54 3.87 -12.46 8.21
C SER A 54 5.18 -13.04 8.71
N ARG A 55 6.12 -13.31 7.81
CA ARG A 55 7.42 -13.86 8.17
C ARG A 55 8.52 -12.85 7.88
N ASN A 56 9.32 -12.58 8.90
CA ASN A 56 10.52 -11.77 8.72
C ASN A 56 11.54 -12.56 7.91
N ARG A 57 12.00 -11.98 6.82
CA ARG A 57 13.04 -12.61 6.02
C ARG A 57 13.72 -11.57 5.14
N ARG A 58 14.88 -11.97 4.64
CA ARG A 58 15.66 -11.16 3.72
C ARG A 58 15.85 -11.97 2.44
N ILE A 59 15.62 -11.35 1.31
CA ILE A 59 15.76 -12.00 0.01
C ILE A 59 16.69 -11.18 -0.87
N GLU A 60 17.51 -11.87 -1.63
CA GLU A 60 18.41 -11.25 -2.59
C GLU A 60 17.89 -11.50 -4.00
N VAL A 61 17.75 -10.43 -4.78
CA VAL A 61 17.24 -10.48 -6.14
C VAL A 61 18.37 -10.07 -7.08
N PRO A 62 18.93 -11.00 -7.86
CA PRO A 62 19.98 -10.65 -8.82
C PRO A 62 19.37 -9.86 -9.99
N GLY A 63 20.04 -8.80 -10.38
CA GLY A 63 19.65 -7.97 -11.50
C GLY A 63 20.85 -7.66 -12.41
N PRO A 64 20.63 -6.88 -13.48
CA PRO A 64 21.69 -6.62 -14.45
C PRO A 64 22.88 -5.86 -13.90
N LEU A 65 22.69 -5.03 -12.87
CA LEU A 65 23.77 -4.28 -12.25
C LEU A 65 24.34 -4.92 -11.00
N GLY A 66 23.69 -5.93 -10.46
CA GLY A 66 24.09 -6.57 -9.22
C GLY A 66 22.88 -7.05 -8.44
N THR A 67 23.04 -7.25 -7.16
CA THR A 67 22.01 -7.82 -6.31
C THR A 67 21.26 -6.74 -5.53
N THR A 68 19.94 -6.78 -5.58
CA THR A 68 19.06 -5.94 -4.76
C THR A 68 18.61 -6.76 -3.57
N THR A 69 18.82 -6.26 -2.36
CA THR A 69 18.41 -6.94 -1.13
C THR A 69 17.10 -6.35 -0.61
N ILE A 70 16.13 -7.20 -0.37
CA ILE A 70 14.81 -6.82 0.15
C ILE A 70 14.64 -7.44 1.53
N SER A 71 14.21 -6.63 2.48
CA SER A 71 13.99 -7.06 3.86
C SER A 71 12.51 -6.97 4.22
N ILE A 72 11.99 -8.02 4.83
CA ILE A 72 10.63 -8.06 5.38
C ILE A 72 10.73 -8.17 6.89
N ASP A 73 10.12 -7.20 7.59
CA ASP A 73 10.12 -7.15 9.04
C ASP A 73 8.84 -6.50 9.53
N ARG A 74 8.20 -7.09 10.54
CA ARG A 74 6.99 -6.55 11.18
C ARG A 74 5.89 -6.21 10.19
N GLN A 75 5.63 -7.10 9.23
CA GLN A 75 4.60 -6.94 8.19
C GLN A 75 4.84 -5.74 7.28
N ARG A 76 6.10 -5.37 7.11
CA ARG A 76 6.54 -4.33 6.19
C ARG A 76 7.67 -4.85 5.34
N ALA A 77 7.87 -4.25 4.20
CA ALA A 77 8.98 -4.59 3.32
C ALA A 77 9.71 -3.33 2.87
N ARG A 78 10.98 -3.46 2.63
CA ARG A 78 11.77 -2.36 2.09
C ARG A 78 12.90 -2.92 1.24
N VAL A 79 13.39 -2.08 0.34
CA VAL A 79 14.64 -2.36 -0.37
C VAL A 79 15.78 -1.93 0.54
N LEU A 80 16.52 -2.90 1.05
CA LEU A 80 17.59 -2.64 2.00
C LEU A 80 18.83 -2.10 1.30
N SER A 81 19.18 -2.66 0.16
CA SER A 81 20.31 -2.21 -0.64
C SER A 81 20.06 -2.47 -2.11
N ASP A 82 20.67 -1.65 -2.96
CA ASP A 82 20.55 -1.72 -4.40
C ASP A 82 21.87 -1.24 -5.03
N PRO A 83 22.32 -1.85 -6.12
CA PRO A 83 23.55 -1.43 -6.78
C PRO A 83 23.46 -0.10 -7.52
N GLY A 84 22.25 0.45 -7.71
CA GLY A 84 22.06 1.71 -8.40
C GLY A 84 22.71 2.90 -7.68
N VAL A 85 23.18 3.88 -8.45
CA VAL A 85 23.90 5.05 -7.91
C VAL A 85 22.99 5.93 -7.06
N HIS A 86 21.74 6.10 -7.46
CA HIS A 86 20.85 7.06 -6.82
C HIS A 86 20.11 6.51 -5.59
N GLN A 87 19.98 5.22 -5.46
CA GLN A 87 19.36 4.56 -4.31
C GLN A 87 17.92 5.03 -4.02
N TYR A 88 17.14 5.35 -5.04
CA TYR A 88 15.78 5.86 -4.85
C TYR A 88 14.88 4.86 -4.16
N CYS A 89 14.96 3.59 -4.54
CA CYS A 89 14.13 2.56 -3.91
C CYS A 89 14.52 2.32 -2.45
N VAL A 90 15.80 2.45 -2.12
CA VAL A 90 16.28 2.34 -0.74
C VAL A 90 15.77 3.51 0.10
N ARG A 91 15.84 4.72 -0.45
CA ARG A 91 15.40 5.93 0.24
C ARG A 91 13.91 5.98 0.50
N GLN A 92 13.14 5.24 -0.27
CA GLN A 92 11.69 5.19 -0.10
C GLN A 92 11.30 4.60 1.25
N GLY A 93 12.14 3.76 1.83
CA GLY A 93 11.94 3.21 3.16
C GLY A 93 10.93 2.08 3.19
N TRP A 94 10.28 1.92 4.33
CA TRP A 94 9.36 0.82 4.56
C TRP A 94 8.06 1.00 3.80
N LEU A 95 7.62 -0.06 3.14
CA LEU A 95 6.32 -0.15 2.49
C LEU A 95 5.43 -1.04 3.33
N ALA A 96 4.29 -0.53 3.75
CA ALA A 96 3.39 -1.24 4.66
C ALA A 96 1.95 -1.27 4.19
N ARG A 97 1.58 -0.46 3.21
CA ARG A 97 0.21 -0.34 2.73
C ARG A 97 0.04 -1.01 1.39
N PRO A 98 -1.10 -1.68 1.15
CA PRO A 98 -1.38 -2.24 -0.17
C PRO A 98 -1.33 -1.16 -1.25
N GLY A 99 -0.72 -1.49 -2.38
CA GLY A 99 -0.56 -0.56 -3.48
C GLY A 99 0.74 0.23 -3.49
N GLU A 100 1.46 0.28 -2.37
CA GLU A 100 2.76 0.93 -2.34
C GLU A 100 3.78 0.13 -3.16
N ILE A 101 4.61 0.83 -3.90
CA ILE A 101 5.60 0.19 -4.77
C ILE A 101 6.93 0.95 -4.71
N ALA A 102 8.02 0.21 -4.71
CA ALA A 102 9.37 0.73 -4.85
C ALA A 102 9.99 0.12 -6.10
N ILE A 103 10.55 0.96 -6.96
CA ILE A 103 11.13 0.52 -8.22
C ILE A 103 12.61 0.91 -8.24
N CYS A 104 13.47 -0.12 -8.39
CA CYS A 104 14.91 0.06 -8.56
C CYS A 104 15.19 0.05 -10.05
N VAL A 105 15.11 1.22 -10.69
CA VAL A 105 15.08 1.32 -12.15
C VAL A 105 16.35 0.80 -12.82
N PRO A 106 17.55 1.16 -12.40
CA PRO A 106 18.73 0.64 -13.10
C PRO A 106 18.84 -0.88 -13.01
N ASN A 107 18.43 -1.46 -11.89
CA ASN A 107 18.52 -2.91 -11.67
C ASN A 107 17.25 -3.67 -12.09
N GLN A 108 16.22 -2.99 -12.54
CA GLN A 108 14.96 -3.58 -13.01
C GLN A 108 14.24 -4.45 -11.98
N VAL A 109 14.40 -4.13 -10.71
CA VAL A 109 13.75 -4.83 -9.62
C VAL A 109 12.65 -3.94 -9.06
N SER A 110 11.48 -4.50 -8.81
CA SER A 110 10.38 -3.78 -8.17
C SER A 110 9.83 -4.57 -6.99
N LEU A 111 9.40 -3.85 -5.96
CA LEU A 111 8.78 -4.39 -4.77
C LEU A 111 7.42 -3.73 -4.60
N GLN A 112 6.37 -4.52 -4.57
CA GLN A 112 5.01 -4.03 -4.42
C GLN A 112 4.32 -4.74 -3.27
N ILE A 113 3.59 -3.99 -2.46
CA ILE A 113 2.79 -4.54 -1.37
C ILE A 113 1.38 -4.78 -1.89
N LYS A 114 0.86 -5.98 -1.65
CA LYS A 114 -0.51 -6.34 -2.02
C LYS A 114 -1.31 -6.74 -0.80
N GLY A 115 -2.59 -6.43 -0.86
CA GLY A 115 -3.53 -6.80 0.18
C GLY A 115 -4.14 -8.17 -0.06
N ARG A 116 -4.98 -8.57 0.87
CA ARG A 116 -5.57 -9.91 0.89
C ARG A 116 -6.51 -10.18 -0.26
N SER A 117 -7.25 -9.17 -0.68
CA SER A 117 -8.17 -9.32 -1.80
C SER A 117 -8.09 -8.09 -2.67
N GLU A 118 -7.44 -8.22 -3.81
CA GLU A 118 -7.42 -7.19 -4.83
C GLU A 118 -8.11 -7.74 -6.06
N PRO A 119 -9.42 -7.49 -6.21
CA PRO A 119 -10.17 -8.04 -7.35
C PRO A 119 -9.70 -7.49 -8.69
N TYR A 120 -8.93 -6.41 -8.66
CA TYR A 120 -8.40 -5.78 -9.87
C TYR A 120 -7.14 -6.45 -10.39
N ASP A 121 -6.52 -7.35 -9.64
CA ASP A 121 -5.34 -8.06 -10.10
C ASP A 121 -5.60 -8.87 -11.36
N SER A 122 -6.80 -9.40 -11.49
CA SER A 122 -7.20 -10.16 -12.67
C SER A 122 -7.39 -9.29 -13.91
N LEU A 123 -7.49 -7.98 -13.73
CA LEU A 123 -7.70 -7.04 -14.82
C LEU A 123 -6.42 -6.31 -15.24
N SER A 124 -5.36 -6.44 -14.49
CA SER A 124 -4.08 -5.82 -14.83
C SER A 124 -3.25 -6.79 -15.67
N TYR A 125 -3.34 -6.59 -16.95
CA TYR A 125 -2.62 -7.42 -17.92
C TYR A 125 -1.32 -6.79 -18.32
#